data_81a234b3f3af01c0cf6513b525443fc7
#
_entry.id   81a234b3f3af01c0cf6513b525443fc7
#
_cell.length_a   1.000
_cell.length_b   1.000
_cell.length_c   1.000
_cell.angle_alpha   90.00
_cell.angle_beta   90.00
_cell.angle_gamma   90.00
#
_symmetry.space_group_name_H-M   'P 1'
#
loop_
_entity.id
_entity.type
_entity.pdbx_description
1 polymer ?
#
loop_
_entity_poly.entity_id
_entity_poly.type
_entity_poly.pdbx_seq_one_letter_code
_entity_poly.pdbx_strand_id
1 'polypeptide(L)'
;AKPIAAKTSAKIEVSWHTKLPGGPNGQGHRMTQRFGHDLFQPTQWYPRLAKFDDLRGWDTSTYMGPSEFYNNFGRFDVSIDVPAGWIVSGTGVLQNPNDVLTAKARERLTHVLESDNVTTIVGQDEVGPGVSTQPGTDSADGKRLVWRHVAENVNDFAWATSRNFIWTATRATIPGKGPVPIHMVYQPERANLYANAGTIARHALEFYSKLWAPYPFPQLTMQDGPSAGMEYPMVVNSNQGAADHEIGHQWWPMMVGNNETWYGWMD
;
A
#
# COMPACT_ATOMS: atom_id res chain seq x y z
N ALA A 1 23.11 27.22 7.35
CA ALA A 1 22.59 26.59 6.14
C ALA A 1 22.31 27.67 5.10
N LYS A 2 22.53 27.38 3.81
CA LYS A 2 22.16 28.33 2.75
C LYS A 2 20.66 28.13 2.43
N PRO A 3 19.90 29.21 2.27
CA PRO A 3 18.50 29.10 1.80
C PRO A 3 18.42 28.48 0.41
N ILE A 4 17.37 27.71 0.16
CA ILE A 4 17.05 27.23 -1.18
C ILE A 4 16.41 28.43 -1.91
N ALA A 5 16.96 28.81 -3.05
CA ALA A 5 16.44 29.92 -3.82
C ALA A 5 15.04 29.59 -4.38
N ALA A 6 14.20 30.61 -4.55
CA ALA A 6 12.87 30.43 -5.15
C ALA A 6 12.99 29.80 -6.55
N LYS A 7 12.04 28.91 -6.87
CA LYS A 7 11.99 28.17 -8.16
C LYS A 7 13.19 27.25 -8.43
N THR A 8 13.90 26.85 -7.38
CA THR A 8 14.97 25.85 -7.48
C THR A 8 14.60 24.60 -6.66
N SER A 9 15.36 23.54 -6.86
CA SER A 9 15.23 22.29 -6.10
C SER A 9 16.51 22.01 -5.31
N ALA A 10 16.36 21.23 -4.23
CA ALA A 10 17.47 20.67 -3.48
C ALA A 10 17.31 19.16 -3.41
N LYS A 11 18.44 18.45 -3.41
CA LYS A 11 18.49 17.01 -3.17
C LYS A 11 18.94 16.78 -1.73
N ILE A 12 18.21 15.95 -1.02
CA ILE A 12 18.56 15.47 0.32
C ILE A 12 18.72 13.95 0.23
N GLU A 13 19.81 13.43 0.74
CA GLU A 13 20.05 11.98 0.85
C GLU A 13 20.04 11.60 2.33
N VAL A 14 19.28 10.57 2.67
CA VAL A 14 19.17 10.06 4.04
C VAL A 14 19.33 8.55 4.02
N SER A 15 20.16 8.01 4.90
CA SER A 15 20.26 6.59 5.17
C SER A 15 19.79 6.34 6.61
N TRP A 16 18.98 5.30 6.79
CA TRP A 16 18.46 4.96 8.12
C TRP A 16 18.30 3.47 8.30
N HIS A 17 18.17 3.07 9.55
CA HIS A 17 17.79 1.73 9.95
C HIS A 17 16.57 1.80 10.86
N THR A 18 15.62 0.90 10.64
CA THR A 18 14.45 0.77 11.50
C THR A 18 14.26 -0.69 11.86
N LYS A 19 14.15 -0.96 13.16
CA LYS A 19 13.73 -2.27 13.64
C LYS A 19 12.21 -2.31 13.63
N LEU A 20 11.64 -3.22 12.83
CA LEU A 20 10.19 -3.39 12.81
C LEU A 20 9.72 -4.00 14.14
N PRO A 21 8.90 -3.29 14.92
CA PRO A 21 8.33 -3.81 16.16
C PRO A 21 7.36 -4.96 15.86
N GLY A 22 7.01 -5.74 16.88
CA GLY A 22 6.09 -6.86 16.78
C GLY A 22 6.72 -8.19 17.17
N GLY A 23 5.93 -9.24 17.17
CA GLY A 23 6.30 -10.56 17.64
C GLY A 23 5.45 -11.65 17.00
N PRO A 24 5.51 -12.89 17.56
CA PRO A 24 4.76 -14.02 17.04
C PRO A 24 3.26 -13.77 16.91
N ASN A 25 2.71 -12.93 17.78
CA ASN A 25 1.28 -12.60 17.82
C ASN A 25 0.94 -11.23 17.21
N GLY A 26 1.80 -10.68 16.36
CA GLY A 26 1.57 -9.40 15.71
C GLY A 26 1.61 -8.19 16.63
N GLN A 27 2.18 -8.33 17.83
CA GLN A 27 2.34 -7.20 18.74
C GLN A 27 3.39 -6.24 18.20
N GLY A 28 3.02 -5.00 18.05
CA GLY A 28 3.91 -3.97 17.52
C GLY A 28 3.25 -2.62 17.50
N HIS A 29 3.92 -1.69 16.86
CA HIS A 29 3.40 -0.35 16.66
C HIS A 29 2.34 -0.35 15.55
N ARG A 30 1.28 0.46 15.71
CA ARG A 30 0.17 0.57 14.75
C ARG A 30 0.64 0.88 13.32
N MET A 31 1.66 1.70 13.19
CA MET A 31 2.09 2.28 11.93
C MET A 31 3.13 1.44 11.17
N THR A 32 3.92 0.65 11.88
CA THR A 32 4.92 -0.20 11.24
C THR A 32 5.15 -1.44 12.11
N GLN A 33 4.93 -2.62 11.57
CA GLN A 33 4.91 -3.84 12.37
C GLN A 33 5.27 -5.08 11.56
N ARG A 34 5.52 -6.16 12.30
CA ARG A 34 5.68 -7.51 11.75
C ARG A 34 4.78 -8.49 12.50
N PHE A 35 4.38 -9.53 11.81
CA PHE A 35 3.69 -10.67 12.37
C PHE A 35 4.57 -11.90 12.22
N GLY A 36 5.07 -12.43 13.35
CA GLY A 36 6.04 -13.50 13.33
C GLY A 36 7.31 -13.14 12.53
N HIS A 37 7.67 -14.04 11.62
CA HIS A 37 8.78 -13.89 10.68
C HIS A 37 8.33 -13.97 9.22
N ASP A 38 7.02 -13.97 8.97
CA ASP A 38 6.41 -14.28 7.69
C ASP A 38 5.62 -13.15 7.07
N LEU A 39 5.30 -12.12 7.85
CA LEU A 39 4.58 -10.93 7.38
C LEU A 39 5.23 -9.67 7.96
N PHE A 40 5.59 -8.76 7.09
CA PHE A 40 6.11 -7.44 7.43
C PHE A 40 5.23 -6.38 6.79
N GLN A 41 4.86 -5.36 7.59
CA GLN A 41 3.99 -4.26 7.18
C GLN A 41 4.66 -2.93 7.54
N PRO A 42 5.62 -2.46 6.74
CA PRO A 42 6.24 -1.16 6.92
C PRO A 42 5.31 -0.05 6.44
N THR A 43 4.85 0.74 7.39
CA THR A 43 4.03 1.92 7.17
C THR A 43 4.62 3.07 7.97
N GLN A 44 4.59 4.30 7.45
CA GLN A 44 5.29 5.45 8.04
C GLN A 44 6.76 5.13 8.40
N TRP A 45 7.45 4.45 7.51
CA TRP A 45 8.71 3.73 7.73
C TRP A 45 9.96 4.54 7.33
N TYR A 46 9.79 5.65 6.65
CA TYR A 46 10.86 6.47 6.09
C TYR A 46 10.86 7.89 6.71
N PRO A 47 12.02 8.57 6.79
CA PRO A 47 12.09 9.97 7.19
C PRO A 47 11.34 10.85 6.20
N ARG A 48 10.47 11.71 6.70
CA ARG A 48 9.68 12.66 5.88
C ARG A 48 10.11 14.09 6.14
N LEU A 49 10.01 14.92 5.11
CA LEU A 49 10.13 16.35 5.28
C LEU A 49 8.85 16.87 5.95
N ALA A 50 9.01 17.60 7.03
CA ALA A 50 7.88 18.24 7.71
C ALA A 50 7.11 19.13 6.71
N LYS A 51 5.80 19.19 6.86
CA LYS A 51 4.97 20.10 6.06
C LYS A 51 5.16 21.54 6.53
N PHE A 52 5.20 22.45 5.58
CA PHE A 52 5.14 23.88 5.84
C PHE A 52 3.77 24.39 5.42
N ASP A 53 3.04 25.03 6.31
CA ASP A 53 1.80 25.74 5.98
C ASP A 53 1.92 27.24 6.26
N ASP A 54 1.05 28.01 5.67
CA ASP A 54 1.05 29.48 5.77
C ASP A 54 0.42 30.01 7.08
N LEU A 55 -0.30 29.16 7.81
CA LEU A 55 -0.93 29.52 9.08
C LEU A 55 0.00 29.28 10.27
N ARG A 56 0.75 28.19 10.27
CA ARG A 56 1.52 27.69 11.42
C ARG A 56 3.02 27.51 11.15
N GLY A 57 3.45 27.60 9.89
CA GLY A 57 4.83 27.37 9.51
C GLY A 57 5.15 25.87 9.41
N TRP A 58 6.34 25.48 9.85
CA TRP A 58 6.77 24.08 9.85
C TRP A 58 5.99 23.26 10.89
N ASP A 59 5.43 22.14 10.44
CA ASP A 59 4.84 21.18 11.36
C ASP A 59 5.96 20.42 12.09
N THR A 60 6.12 20.77 13.35
CA THR A 60 7.09 20.15 14.29
C THR A 60 6.39 19.36 15.37
N SER A 61 5.11 19.10 15.20
CA SER A 61 4.30 18.35 16.17
C SER A 61 4.81 16.92 16.31
N THR A 62 4.85 16.44 17.55
CA THR A 62 5.17 15.04 17.83
C THR A 62 4.00 14.17 17.38
N TYR A 63 4.31 13.06 16.69
CA TYR A 63 3.31 12.06 16.36
C TYR A 63 2.67 11.47 17.62
N MET A 64 1.35 11.60 17.74
CA MET A 64 0.59 11.21 18.92
C MET A 64 -0.29 9.96 18.73
N GLY A 65 -0.22 9.32 17.57
CA GLY A 65 -0.95 8.11 17.27
C GLY A 65 -2.29 8.31 16.54
N PRO A 66 -3.27 9.03 17.10
CA PRO A 66 -4.58 9.18 16.43
C PRO A 66 -4.63 10.26 15.34
N SER A 67 -3.59 11.07 15.19
CA SER A 67 -3.45 12.07 14.14
C SER A 67 -2.35 11.62 13.19
N GLU A 68 -2.70 11.12 12.01
CA GLU A 68 -1.81 10.26 11.24
C GLU A 68 -1.21 10.95 10.02
N PHE A 69 -1.98 11.79 9.34
CA PHE A 69 -1.58 12.38 8.07
C PHE A 69 -1.63 13.91 8.10
N TYR A 70 -0.46 14.50 7.93
CA TYR A 70 -0.27 15.88 7.54
C TYR A 70 1.00 16.01 6.73
N ASN A 71 0.97 15.42 5.56
CA ASN A 71 2.15 15.21 4.71
C ASN A 71 2.07 16.03 3.42
N ASN A 72 3.23 16.26 2.81
CA ASN A 72 3.30 16.83 1.47
C ASN A 72 2.92 15.76 0.44
N PHE A 73 2.15 16.16 -0.57
CA PHE A 73 1.90 15.33 -1.74
C PHE A 73 3.12 15.35 -2.67
N GLY A 74 3.41 14.21 -3.28
CA GLY A 74 4.54 14.07 -4.17
C GLY A 74 4.51 12.81 -5.00
N ARG A 75 5.60 12.62 -5.75
CA ARG A 75 5.87 11.39 -6.48
C ARG A 75 6.77 10.50 -5.64
N PHE A 76 6.38 9.24 -5.53
CA PHE A 76 7.17 8.18 -4.91
C PHE A 76 7.63 7.19 -5.98
N ASP A 77 8.91 6.85 -5.98
CA ASP A 77 9.52 5.82 -6.82
C ASP A 77 10.34 4.93 -5.88
N VAL A 78 9.75 3.80 -5.51
CA VAL A 78 10.23 2.97 -4.41
C VAL A 78 10.64 1.60 -4.91
N SER A 79 11.88 1.22 -4.61
CA SER A 79 12.41 -0.11 -4.87
C SER A 79 12.51 -0.89 -3.55
N ILE A 80 11.85 -2.03 -3.48
CA ILE A 80 11.77 -2.88 -2.31
C ILE A 80 12.49 -4.18 -2.60
N ASP A 81 13.62 -4.40 -1.94
CA ASP A 81 14.44 -5.60 -2.10
C ASP A 81 14.08 -6.62 -1.01
N VAL A 82 13.57 -7.77 -1.43
CA VAL A 82 13.12 -8.86 -0.55
C VAL A 82 13.66 -10.21 -1.03
N PRO A 83 13.68 -11.23 -0.18
CA PRO A 83 14.00 -12.58 -0.63
C PRO A 83 13.07 -13.05 -1.75
N ALA A 84 13.59 -13.84 -2.69
CA ALA A 84 12.77 -14.46 -3.72
C ALA A 84 11.68 -15.34 -3.09
N GLY A 85 10.50 -15.35 -3.69
CA GLY A 85 9.30 -16.02 -3.15
C GLY A 85 8.44 -15.15 -2.25
N TRP A 86 8.94 -13.96 -1.85
CA TRP A 86 8.14 -13.00 -1.08
C TRP A 86 7.35 -12.10 -2.02
N ILE A 87 6.05 -12.01 -1.79
CA ILE A 87 5.16 -11.12 -2.53
C ILE A 87 5.15 -9.77 -1.84
N VAL A 88 5.28 -8.71 -2.62
CA VAL A 88 5.20 -7.33 -2.14
C VAL A 88 3.91 -6.70 -2.66
N SER A 89 3.16 -6.08 -1.77
CA SER A 89 2.07 -5.15 -2.06
C SER A 89 2.43 -3.75 -1.59
N GLY A 90 1.92 -2.72 -2.23
CA GLY A 90 2.26 -1.36 -1.83
C GLY A 90 1.51 -0.28 -2.57
N THR A 91 1.69 0.94 -2.08
CA THR A 91 1.23 2.16 -2.73
C THR A 91 1.82 2.26 -4.15
N GLY A 92 1.01 2.70 -5.10
CA GLY A 92 1.44 2.88 -6.48
C GLY A 92 1.24 1.66 -7.36
N VAL A 93 1.83 1.71 -8.53
CA VAL A 93 1.74 0.66 -9.56
C VAL A 93 3.08 -0.05 -9.67
N LEU A 94 3.06 -1.38 -9.68
CA LEU A 94 4.24 -2.21 -9.93
C LEU A 94 4.76 -1.96 -11.35
N GLN A 95 6.02 -1.54 -11.47
CA GLN A 95 6.64 -1.14 -12.74
C GLN A 95 7.35 -2.29 -13.45
N ASN A 96 7.80 -3.28 -12.71
CA ASN A 96 8.63 -4.36 -13.24
C ASN A 96 8.06 -5.76 -12.98
N PRO A 97 6.79 -6.03 -13.34
CA PRO A 97 6.16 -7.33 -13.11
C PRO A 97 6.91 -8.48 -13.81
N ASN A 98 7.60 -8.22 -14.92
CA ASN A 98 8.39 -9.22 -15.63
C ASN A 98 9.59 -9.73 -14.84
N ASP A 99 10.16 -8.87 -14.02
CA ASP A 99 11.37 -9.18 -13.24
C ASP A 99 11.04 -9.92 -11.94
N VAL A 100 9.82 -9.74 -11.42
CA VAL A 100 9.45 -10.25 -10.09
C VAL A 100 8.39 -11.35 -10.09
N LEU A 101 7.50 -11.38 -11.09
CA LEU A 101 6.41 -12.36 -11.17
C LEU A 101 6.65 -13.40 -12.26
N THR A 102 6.20 -14.63 -12.02
CA THR A 102 6.18 -15.66 -13.06
C THR A 102 5.22 -15.30 -14.20
N ALA A 103 5.39 -15.92 -15.37
CA ALA A 103 4.51 -15.72 -16.52
C ALA A 103 3.05 -16.00 -16.16
N LYS A 104 2.78 -17.06 -15.40
CA LYS A 104 1.44 -17.45 -14.93
C LYS A 104 0.78 -16.36 -14.07
N ALA A 105 1.50 -15.80 -13.11
CA ALA A 105 0.97 -14.73 -12.27
C ALA A 105 0.68 -13.46 -13.08
N ARG A 106 1.57 -13.10 -14.01
CA ARG A 106 1.36 -11.95 -14.90
C ARG A 106 0.17 -12.13 -15.84
N GLU A 107 0.01 -13.30 -16.44
CA GLU A 107 -1.13 -13.62 -17.30
C GLU A 107 -2.45 -13.43 -16.54
N ARG A 108 -2.54 -13.97 -15.33
CA ARG A 108 -3.73 -13.80 -14.49
C ARG A 108 -4.02 -12.33 -14.18
N LEU A 109 -2.97 -11.52 -13.93
CA LEU A 109 -3.12 -10.08 -13.69
C LEU A 109 -3.68 -9.34 -14.91
N THR A 110 -3.33 -9.72 -16.12
CA THR A 110 -3.84 -9.05 -17.33
C THR A 110 -5.36 -9.23 -17.49
N HIS A 111 -5.91 -10.34 -17.02
CA HIS A 111 -7.34 -10.64 -17.12
C HIS A 111 -8.21 -10.01 -16.01
N VAL A 112 -7.59 -9.41 -14.98
CA VAL A 112 -8.34 -8.79 -13.87
C VAL A 112 -9.31 -7.71 -14.35
N LEU A 113 -8.91 -6.93 -15.34
CA LEU A 113 -9.73 -5.83 -15.86
C LEU A 113 -10.83 -6.26 -16.85
N GLU A 114 -10.92 -7.55 -17.18
CA GLU A 114 -11.90 -8.07 -18.15
C GLU A 114 -13.20 -8.52 -17.47
N SER A 115 -13.17 -8.82 -16.17
CA SER A 115 -14.32 -9.39 -15.47
C SER A 115 -14.46 -8.85 -14.04
N ASP A 116 -15.69 -8.81 -13.57
CA ASP A 116 -16.02 -8.45 -12.18
C ASP A 116 -15.80 -9.63 -11.21
N ASN A 117 -15.49 -10.80 -11.71
CA ASN A 117 -15.20 -11.96 -10.88
C ASN A 117 -13.87 -11.77 -10.14
N VAL A 118 -13.79 -12.34 -8.96
CA VAL A 118 -12.51 -12.41 -8.23
C VAL A 118 -11.64 -13.48 -8.88
N THR A 119 -10.45 -13.07 -9.32
CA THR A 119 -9.43 -13.91 -9.93
C THR A 119 -8.32 -14.19 -8.94
N THR A 120 -7.90 -15.45 -8.81
CA THR A 120 -6.72 -15.82 -8.03
C THR A 120 -5.46 -15.57 -8.84
N ILE A 121 -4.61 -14.65 -8.39
CA ILE A 121 -3.31 -14.35 -9.00
C ILE A 121 -2.26 -15.33 -8.48
N VAL A 122 -2.20 -15.50 -7.14
CA VAL A 122 -1.36 -16.48 -6.45
C VAL A 122 -2.22 -17.22 -5.43
N GLY A 123 -2.38 -18.52 -5.62
CA GLY A 123 -3.09 -19.39 -4.69
C GLY A 123 -2.21 -19.83 -3.51
N GLN A 124 -2.84 -20.43 -2.49
CA GLN A 124 -2.16 -20.91 -1.30
C GLN A 124 -1.05 -21.92 -1.61
N ASP A 125 -1.26 -22.80 -2.57
CA ASP A 125 -0.31 -23.85 -2.95
C ASP A 125 0.65 -23.40 -4.09
N GLU A 126 0.60 -22.12 -4.43
CA GLU A 126 1.37 -21.53 -5.54
C GLU A 126 2.42 -20.51 -5.06
N VAL A 127 2.78 -20.51 -3.80
CA VAL A 127 3.78 -19.57 -3.24
C VAL A 127 5.20 -20.08 -3.44
N GLY A 128 6.14 -19.18 -3.64
CA GLY A 128 7.56 -19.49 -3.67
C GLY A 128 8.32 -19.06 -4.93
N PRO A 129 9.67 -19.15 -4.86
CA PRO A 129 10.54 -18.80 -5.98
C PRO A 129 10.31 -19.74 -7.18
N GLY A 130 10.16 -19.18 -8.38
CA GLY A 130 9.86 -19.94 -9.60
C GLY A 130 8.42 -20.43 -9.71
N VAL A 131 7.57 -20.21 -8.70
CA VAL A 131 6.15 -20.59 -8.68
C VAL A 131 5.26 -19.35 -8.78
N SER A 132 5.30 -18.46 -7.80
CA SER A 132 4.60 -17.15 -7.85
C SER A 132 5.51 -16.03 -8.31
N THR A 133 6.73 -16.01 -7.81
CA THR A 133 7.75 -15.02 -8.16
C THR A 133 8.83 -15.63 -9.06
N GLN A 134 9.61 -14.77 -9.71
CA GLN A 134 10.84 -15.21 -10.37
C GLN A 134 11.81 -15.87 -9.35
N PRO A 135 12.75 -16.70 -9.83
CA PRO A 135 13.72 -17.34 -8.94
C PRO A 135 14.63 -16.38 -8.16
N GLY A 136 14.74 -15.12 -8.62
CA GLY A 136 15.60 -14.12 -8.04
C GLY A 136 17.07 -14.22 -8.50
N THR A 137 17.84 -13.18 -8.14
CA THR A 137 19.29 -13.10 -8.38
C THR A 137 20.07 -13.46 -7.11
N ASP A 138 21.24 -14.02 -7.29
CA ASP A 138 22.11 -14.39 -6.15
C ASP A 138 22.61 -13.13 -5.42
N SER A 139 22.60 -13.18 -4.11
CA SER A 139 23.17 -12.19 -3.21
C SER A 139 23.86 -12.88 -2.02
N ALA A 140 24.52 -12.11 -1.16
CA ALA A 140 25.17 -12.63 0.03
C ALA A 140 24.18 -13.36 0.98
N ASP A 141 22.91 -12.89 0.99
CA ASP A 141 21.85 -13.38 1.87
C ASP A 141 20.85 -14.31 1.14
N GLY A 142 21.27 -14.91 0.02
CA GLY A 142 20.42 -15.79 -0.79
C GLY A 142 19.83 -15.08 -2.02
N LYS A 143 18.87 -15.71 -2.66
CA LYS A 143 18.23 -15.14 -3.86
C LYS A 143 17.25 -14.05 -3.51
N ARG A 144 17.33 -12.92 -4.23
CA ARG A 144 16.53 -11.73 -3.95
C ARG A 144 15.84 -11.18 -5.21
N LEU A 145 14.79 -10.40 -4.99
CA LEU A 145 14.01 -9.71 -6.01
C LEU A 145 13.78 -8.26 -5.60
N VAL A 146 13.91 -7.35 -6.55
CA VAL A 146 13.63 -5.94 -6.35
C VAL A 146 12.29 -5.59 -6.99
N TRP A 147 11.31 -5.24 -6.16
CA TRP A 147 9.99 -4.79 -6.58
C TRP A 147 9.97 -3.28 -6.66
N ARG A 148 9.66 -2.71 -7.83
CA ARG A 148 9.60 -1.27 -8.02
C ARG A 148 8.18 -0.80 -8.18
N HIS A 149 7.75 0.10 -7.31
CA HIS A 149 6.44 0.75 -7.35
C HIS A 149 6.58 2.25 -7.58
N VAL A 150 5.68 2.81 -8.37
CA VAL A 150 5.61 4.26 -8.61
C VAL A 150 4.20 4.75 -8.30
N ALA A 151 4.14 5.81 -7.50
CA ALA A 151 2.92 6.51 -7.16
C ALA A 151 3.07 8.00 -7.43
N GLU A 152 2.04 8.60 -8.03
CA GLU A 152 2.01 10.03 -8.35
C GLU A 152 0.98 10.73 -7.48
N ASN A 153 1.36 11.92 -7.02
CA ASN A 153 0.48 12.81 -6.27
C ASN A 153 -0.17 12.13 -5.04
N VAL A 154 0.63 11.48 -4.23
CA VAL A 154 0.22 10.85 -2.97
C VAL A 154 0.98 11.46 -1.80
N ASN A 155 0.39 11.38 -0.61
CA ASN A 155 0.96 11.96 0.62
C ASN A 155 1.75 10.97 1.47
N ASP A 156 1.71 9.69 1.14
CA ASP A 156 2.47 8.64 1.84
C ASP A 156 2.73 7.43 0.94
N PHE A 157 3.57 6.52 1.41
CA PHE A 157 3.86 5.23 0.77
C PHE A 157 3.93 4.12 1.83
N ALA A 158 2.97 3.22 1.81
CA ALA A 158 2.95 2.02 2.64
C ALA A 158 3.14 0.76 1.80
N TRP A 159 3.66 -0.30 2.42
CA TRP A 159 3.82 -1.59 1.78
C TRP A 159 3.75 -2.74 2.78
N ALA A 160 3.52 -3.93 2.28
CA ALA A 160 3.64 -5.16 3.05
C ALA A 160 4.30 -6.25 2.21
N THR A 161 4.88 -7.22 2.88
CA THR A 161 5.48 -8.38 2.22
C THR A 161 5.32 -9.64 3.05
N SER A 162 5.05 -10.74 2.37
CA SER A 162 4.97 -12.06 2.98
C SER A 162 5.36 -13.15 1.99
N ARG A 163 5.95 -14.22 2.49
CA ARG A 163 6.18 -15.44 1.71
C ARG A 163 4.93 -16.33 1.59
N ASN A 164 3.89 -16.03 2.37
CA ASN A 164 2.66 -16.83 2.43
C ASN A 164 1.44 -16.10 1.86
N PHE A 165 1.59 -14.92 1.26
CA PHE A 165 0.46 -14.19 0.73
C PHE A 165 -0.28 -14.97 -0.36
N ILE A 166 -1.56 -15.20 -0.15
CA ILE A 166 -2.53 -15.41 -1.21
C ILE A 166 -2.79 -14.05 -1.84
N TRP A 167 -2.84 -14.01 -3.15
CA TRP A 167 -3.17 -12.79 -3.90
C TRP A 167 -4.35 -13.05 -4.80
N THR A 168 -5.45 -12.37 -4.52
CA THR A 168 -6.63 -12.35 -5.38
C THR A 168 -6.87 -10.93 -5.88
N ALA A 169 -7.60 -10.80 -6.99
CA ALA A 169 -7.90 -9.48 -7.55
C ALA A 169 -9.26 -9.48 -8.26
N THR A 170 -9.85 -8.30 -8.34
CA THR A 170 -11.05 -7.98 -9.12
C THR A 170 -10.92 -6.54 -9.64
N ARG A 171 -12.00 -5.96 -10.18
CA ARG A 171 -12.03 -4.57 -10.64
C ARG A 171 -13.22 -3.82 -10.07
N ALA A 172 -13.14 -2.50 -10.08
CA ALA A 172 -14.28 -1.58 -9.99
C ALA A 172 -14.36 -0.77 -11.28
N THR A 173 -15.57 -0.38 -11.69
CA THR A 173 -15.78 0.50 -12.85
C THR A 173 -16.02 1.92 -12.38
N ILE A 174 -15.03 2.78 -12.53
CA ILE A 174 -15.09 4.16 -12.05
C ILE A 174 -15.73 5.07 -13.11
N PRO A 175 -16.77 5.82 -12.76
CA PRO A 175 -17.41 6.75 -13.68
C PRO A 175 -16.43 7.74 -14.32
N GLY A 176 -16.45 7.83 -15.65
CA GLY A 176 -15.57 8.73 -16.40
C GLY A 176 -14.11 8.31 -16.51
N LYS A 177 -13.68 7.22 -15.83
CA LYS A 177 -12.29 6.74 -15.84
C LYS A 177 -12.15 5.33 -16.43
N GLY A 178 -13.10 4.45 -16.16
CA GLY A 178 -13.07 3.06 -16.57
C GLY A 178 -12.65 2.09 -15.46
N PRO A 179 -12.23 0.87 -15.81
CA PRO A 179 -11.91 -0.15 -14.83
C PRO A 179 -10.62 0.15 -14.06
N VAL A 180 -10.66 -0.07 -12.74
CA VAL A 180 -9.54 0.05 -11.81
C VAL A 180 -9.37 -1.29 -11.10
N PRO A 181 -8.16 -1.89 -11.05
CA PRO A 181 -7.94 -3.14 -10.36
C PRO A 181 -8.01 -2.96 -8.85
N ILE A 182 -8.56 -3.97 -8.19
CA ILE A 182 -8.60 -4.11 -6.74
C ILE A 182 -7.84 -5.38 -6.40
N HIS A 183 -6.78 -5.26 -5.64
CA HIS A 183 -5.96 -6.38 -5.18
C HIS A 183 -6.28 -6.70 -3.72
N MET A 184 -6.33 -7.96 -3.37
CA MET A 184 -6.41 -8.45 -2.01
C MET A 184 -5.22 -9.37 -1.76
N VAL A 185 -4.38 -9.05 -0.76
CA VAL A 185 -3.24 -9.86 -0.34
C VAL A 185 -3.36 -10.20 1.14
N TYR A 186 -3.38 -11.49 1.45
CA TYR A 186 -3.70 -11.94 2.81
C TYR A 186 -3.07 -13.30 3.14
N GLN A 187 -2.93 -13.57 4.42
CA GLN A 187 -2.46 -14.85 4.94
C GLN A 187 -3.52 -15.95 4.76
N PRO A 188 -3.14 -17.20 4.46
CA PRO A 188 -4.08 -18.31 4.26
C PRO A 188 -5.06 -18.52 5.41
N GLU A 189 -4.58 -18.42 6.65
CA GLU A 189 -5.40 -18.58 7.85
C GLU A 189 -6.44 -17.48 8.05
N ARG A 190 -6.34 -16.38 7.30
CA ARG A 190 -7.27 -15.25 7.34
C ARG A 190 -8.15 -15.13 6.09
N ALA A 191 -8.13 -16.14 5.23
CA ALA A 191 -8.88 -16.13 3.97
C ALA A 191 -10.39 -15.86 4.15
N ASN A 192 -10.98 -16.34 5.25
CA ASN A 192 -12.38 -16.08 5.59
C ASN A 192 -12.69 -14.59 5.79
N LEU A 193 -11.71 -13.76 6.22
CA LEU A 193 -11.85 -12.32 6.40
C LEU A 193 -11.79 -11.56 5.07
N TYR A 194 -11.41 -12.24 3.99
CA TYR A 194 -11.31 -11.68 2.64
C TYR A 194 -12.31 -12.26 1.65
N ALA A 195 -13.18 -13.19 2.09
CA ALA A 195 -14.12 -13.87 1.21
C ALA A 195 -15.03 -12.92 0.40
N ASN A 196 -15.48 -11.82 1.02
CA ASN A 196 -16.32 -10.80 0.38
C ASN A 196 -15.59 -9.47 0.14
N ALA A 197 -14.30 -9.39 0.46
CA ALA A 197 -13.55 -8.14 0.43
C ALA A 197 -13.57 -7.46 -0.96
N GLY A 198 -13.39 -8.23 -2.03
CA GLY A 198 -13.44 -7.70 -3.40
C GLY A 198 -14.79 -7.11 -3.79
N THR A 199 -15.91 -7.71 -3.35
CA THR A 199 -17.26 -7.20 -3.62
C THR A 199 -17.52 -5.91 -2.85
N ILE A 200 -17.13 -5.86 -1.58
CA ILE A 200 -17.27 -4.66 -0.74
C ILE A 200 -16.41 -3.52 -1.29
N ALA A 201 -15.15 -3.80 -1.61
CA ALA A 201 -14.23 -2.79 -2.15
C ALA A 201 -14.71 -2.23 -3.50
N ARG A 202 -15.23 -3.08 -4.39
CA ARG A 202 -15.86 -2.62 -5.64
C ARG A 202 -17.03 -1.69 -5.36
N HIS A 203 -17.95 -2.12 -4.49
CA HIS A 203 -19.11 -1.31 -4.13
C HIS A 203 -18.68 0.05 -3.57
N ALA A 204 -17.76 0.07 -2.63
CA ALA A 204 -17.25 1.30 -2.02
C ALA A 204 -16.62 2.24 -3.06
N LEU A 205 -15.73 1.74 -3.91
CA LEU A 205 -15.10 2.55 -4.96
C LEU A 205 -16.13 3.12 -5.95
N GLU A 206 -17.07 2.32 -6.40
CA GLU A 206 -18.10 2.75 -7.35
C GLU A 206 -19.11 3.71 -6.71
N PHE A 207 -19.51 3.45 -5.46
CA PHE A 207 -20.43 4.28 -4.71
C PHE A 207 -19.85 5.67 -4.40
N TYR A 208 -18.66 5.71 -3.78
CA TYR A 208 -18.01 6.98 -3.43
C TYR A 208 -17.56 7.76 -4.66
N SER A 209 -17.20 7.07 -5.74
CA SER A 209 -16.90 7.73 -7.02
C SER A 209 -18.10 8.46 -7.61
N LYS A 210 -19.32 7.97 -7.37
CA LYS A 210 -20.56 8.66 -7.78
C LYS A 210 -20.97 9.74 -6.80
N LEU A 211 -20.74 9.51 -5.50
CA LEU A 211 -21.17 10.40 -4.44
C LEU A 211 -20.32 11.68 -4.36
N TRP A 212 -18.99 11.54 -4.50
CA TRP A 212 -18.03 12.62 -4.31
C TRP A 212 -17.30 12.99 -5.59
N ALA A 213 -16.35 12.17 -6.01
CA ALA A 213 -15.55 12.38 -7.20
C ALA A 213 -15.01 11.03 -7.70
N PRO A 214 -14.70 10.88 -8.99
CA PRO A 214 -14.08 9.67 -9.50
C PRO A 214 -12.83 9.30 -8.70
N TYR A 215 -12.67 8.01 -8.33
CA TYR A 215 -11.51 7.50 -7.62
C TYR A 215 -10.22 7.94 -8.32
N PRO A 216 -9.34 8.69 -7.63
CA PRO A 216 -8.23 9.36 -8.32
C PRO A 216 -7.10 8.42 -8.72
N PHE A 217 -6.92 7.32 -7.98
CA PHE A 217 -5.75 6.47 -8.10
C PHE A 217 -5.90 5.35 -9.13
N PRO A 218 -4.78 4.78 -9.63
CA PRO A 218 -4.80 3.75 -10.68
C PRO A 218 -5.10 2.34 -10.19
N GLN A 219 -5.06 2.08 -8.88
CA GLN A 219 -5.34 0.78 -8.27
C GLN A 219 -5.78 0.96 -6.81
N LEU A 220 -6.37 -0.09 -6.22
CA LEU A 220 -6.56 -0.23 -4.79
C LEU A 220 -6.01 -1.58 -4.34
N THR A 221 -5.31 -1.62 -3.21
CA THR A 221 -4.90 -2.87 -2.55
C THR A 221 -5.46 -2.92 -1.13
N MET A 222 -6.17 -4.00 -0.83
CA MET A 222 -6.48 -4.39 0.55
C MET A 222 -5.40 -5.36 0.99
N GLN A 223 -4.64 -4.99 2.00
CA GLN A 223 -3.55 -5.85 2.50
C GLN A 223 -3.78 -6.29 3.94
N ASP A 224 -3.47 -7.54 4.19
CA ASP A 224 -3.45 -8.14 5.51
C ASP A 224 -2.22 -7.70 6.29
N GLY A 225 -2.37 -7.63 7.60
CA GLY A 225 -1.27 -7.28 8.49
C GLY A 225 -1.68 -7.38 9.94
N PRO A 226 -0.74 -7.19 10.86
CA PRO A 226 -1.01 -7.16 12.31
C PRO A 226 -1.95 -6.04 12.71
N SER A 227 -1.92 -4.94 11.97
CA SER A 227 -2.83 -3.81 12.13
C SER A 227 -3.87 -3.84 11.03
N ALA A 228 -5.12 -3.78 11.41
CA ALA A 228 -6.23 -3.52 10.51
C ALA A 228 -6.82 -2.14 10.85
N GLY A 229 -7.48 -1.51 9.87
CA GLY A 229 -8.02 -0.18 10.04
C GLY A 229 -6.98 0.90 9.80
N MET A 230 -6.40 0.95 8.58
CA MET A 230 -5.48 2.00 8.14
C MET A 230 -5.60 2.26 6.64
N GLU A 231 -5.65 3.54 6.33
CA GLU A 231 -5.96 4.13 5.04
C GLU A 231 -4.73 4.76 4.37
N TYR A 232 -3.78 4.00 3.88
CA TYR A 232 -2.72 4.59 3.07
C TYR A 232 -3.20 4.84 1.63
N PRO A 233 -2.63 5.79 0.88
CA PRO A 233 -3.04 6.04 -0.49
C PRO A 233 -2.85 4.77 -1.34
N MET A 234 -3.92 4.33 -2.01
CA MET A 234 -4.00 3.10 -2.79
C MET A 234 -3.85 1.79 -2.00
N VAL A 235 -3.59 1.85 -0.69
CA VAL A 235 -3.41 0.67 0.16
C VAL A 235 -4.17 0.83 1.45
N VAL A 236 -5.17 -0.01 1.67
CA VAL A 236 -5.86 -0.07 2.95
C VAL A 236 -5.43 -1.33 3.71
N ASN A 237 -5.01 -1.14 4.96
CA ASN A 237 -4.70 -2.25 5.85
C ASN A 237 -6.01 -2.72 6.49
N SER A 238 -6.81 -3.44 5.75
CA SER A 238 -8.15 -3.81 6.17
C SER A 238 -8.56 -5.18 5.63
N ASN A 239 -9.50 -5.78 6.32
CA ASN A 239 -10.29 -6.91 5.84
C ASN A 239 -11.72 -6.46 5.52
N GLN A 240 -12.60 -7.39 5.16
CA GLN A 240 -13.99 -7.07 4.80
C GLN A 240 -14.77 -6.33 5.88
N GLY A 241 -14.39 -6.40 7.16
CA GLY A 241 -15.13 -5.80 8.27
C GLY A 241 -15.03 -4.27 8.34
N ALA A 242 -13.92 -3.69 7.90
CA ALA A 242 -13.70 -2.24 7.90
C ALA A 242 -13.44 -1.67 6.49
N ALA A 243 -13.53 -2.50 5.45
CA ALA A 243 -13.15 -2.14 4.10
C ALA A 243 -13.86 -0.88 3.58
N ASP A 244 -15.15 -0.75 3.83
CA ASP A 244 -15.93 0.39 3.35
C ASP A 244 -15.44 1.72 3.95
N HIS A 245 -15.17 1.73 5.25
CA HIS A 245 -14.62 2.87 5.98
C HIS A 245 -13.23 3.25 5.47
N GLU A 246 -12.28 2.30 5.43
CA GLU A 246 -10.91 2.55 5.00
C GLU A 246 -10.81 2.97 3.52
N ILE A 247 -11.73 2.51 2.70
CA ILE A 247 -11.81 2.94 1.30
C ILE A 247 -12.39 4.34 1.19
N GLY A 248 -13.29 4.76 2.07
CA GLY A 248 -13.80 6.12 2.14
C GLY A 248 -12.68 7.14 2.33
N HIS A 249 -11.69 6.82 3.14
CA HIS A 249 -10.48 7.63 3.36
C HIS A 249 -9.62 7.83 2.11
N GLN A 250 -9.82 7.10 1.02
CA GLN A 250 -9.12 7.38 -0.22
C GLN A 250 -9.50 8.73 -0.84
N TRP A 251 -10.62 9.30 -0.43
CA TRP A 251 -11.00 10.69 -0.73
C TRP A 251 -10.61 11.63 0.41
N TRP A 252 -10.78 11.23 1.66
CA TRP A 252 -10.44 11.97 2.88
C TRP A 252 -9.61 11.07 3.81
N PRO A 253 -8.32 11.30 4.03
CA PRO A 253 -7.49 12.45 3.62
C PRO A 253 -6.61 12.20 2.39
N MET A 254 -6.73 11.06 1.68
CA MET A 254 -5.76 10.67 0.65
C MET A 254 -5.84 11.48 -0.64
N MET A 255 -7.02 11.94 -1.02
CA MET A 255 -7.22 12.87 -2.15
C MET A 255 -7.22 14.33 -1.68
N VAL A 256 -7.91 14.61 -0.59
CA VAL A 256 -8.05 15.95 0.00
C VAL A 256 -7.47 15.90 1.41
N GLY A 257 -6.18 16.22 1.52
CA GLY A 257 -5.49 16.21 2.83
C GLY A 257 -5.91 17.36 3.73
N ASN A 258 -5.91 17.10 5.02
CA ASN A 258 -6.14 18.05 6.09
C ASN A 258 -5.01 18.01 7.12
N ASN A 259 -5.00 18.96 8.05
CA ASN A 259 -4.10 18.93 9.19
C ASN A 259 -4.75 18.16 10.34
N GLU A 260 -4.58 16.87 10.40
CA GLU A 260 -5.19 16.01 11.40
C GLU A 260 -4.69 16.31 12.82
N THR A 261 -3.47 16.80 12.97
CA THR A 261 -2.93 17.18 14.28
C THR A 261 -3.80 18.24 14.97
N TRP A 262 -4.32 19.19 14.20
CA TRP A 262 -5.12 20.28 14.72
C TRP A 262 -6.62 20.15 14.45
N TYR A 263 -6.98 19.44 13.41
CA TYR A 263 -8.35 19.32 12.90
C TYR A 263 -8.72 17.86 12.63
N GLY A 264 -8.36 16.94 13.53
CA GLY A 264 -8.61 15.51 13.42
C GLY A 264 -10.08 15.11 13.21
N TRP A 265 -11.02 16.01 13.49
CA TRP A 265 -12.44 15.82 13.21
C TRP A 265 -12.79 15.85 11.70
N MET A 266 -11.85 16.26 10.87
CA MET A 266 -12.03 16.32 9.42
C MET A 266 -11.66 15.00 8.73
N ASP A 267 -11.04 14.07 9.46
CA ASP A 267 -10.69 12.74 9.01
C ASP A 267 -11.82 11.72 9.23
#